data_04d6cd12dc446102d35efd6fbcfa8143
#
_entry.id   04d6cd12dc446102d35efd6fbcfa8143
#
_cell.length_a   1.000
_cell.length_b   1.000
_cell.length_c   1.000
_cell.angle_alpha   90.00
_cell.angle_beta   90.00
_cell.angle_gamma   90.00
#
_symmetry.space_group_name_H-M   'P 1'
#
loop_
_entity.id
_entity.type
_entity.pdbx_description
1 polymer ?
#
loop_
_entity_poly.entity_id
_entity_poly.type
_entity_poly.pdbx_seq_one_letter_code
_entity_poly.pdbx_strand_id
1 'polypeptide(L)'
;MSYFDDFDDSRAKIPYDDIPITRNERTQRSYGGSSRGGFGMGKFPMIIISFIVVLNLILSAVCIYTIKNTKTRTINNYVIEMGASSEVSSAVKNSALMSSVCVAAGGNCSTESSFYTSALSRGSGVIYKVVKNSTDSNEGTIYFATCYHVISGHEDNAWVLLPSTLKPISVTTVAYSSHYDIAVLKYETSDLEGVLGGCTAVSVFDSVYASFGEKVFAIGNSLSSGLSITEGLISQINAQVRIASNAYLTRTLQTSAEINPGNSGGGLFNSSGKFIGLVNAKRHTATSGGETFTVVGTSYAIPSSIVCGVVEKLILTQRKPTKVNLGVTFENYESYGKTIEYVDYDGQYRPIDNYSVIVKSVTPGSVSYGKLRAGDMVESIEFYTIGSDTPIRVKMYNQYIFDDYSFIIKEGSDIKIYLTDDNEISEKFITVSASSIVTVSD
;
A
#
# COMPACT_ATOMS: atom_id res chain seq x y z
N MET A 1 32.92 20.24 27.64
CA MET A 1 32.43 21.64 27.65
C MET A 1 30.94 21.57 27.40
N SER A 2 30.18 21.71 28.47
CA SER A 2 28.76 21.53 28.56
C SER A 2 28.01 22.73 27.97
N TYR A 3 27.02 22.47 27.14
CA TYR A 3 26.00 23.42 26.71
C TYR A 3 24.65 22.74 26.89
N PHE A 4 24.10 22.81 28.09
CA PHE A 4 22.68 22.63 28.40
C PHE A 4 22.49 23.00 29.88
N ASP A 5 22.31 24.30 30.13
CA ASP A 5 21.65 24.83 31.29
C ASP A 5 21.04 26.17 30.82
N ASP A 6 19.74 26.23 30.84
CA ASP A 6 18.83 27.37 30.97
C ASP A 6 17.52 27.08 30.24
N PHE A 7 16.61 26.36 30.88
CA PHE A 7 15.18 26.49 30.57
C PHE A 7 14.47 27.04 31.81
N ASP A 8 14.15 28.33 31.70
CA ASP A 8 13.37 29.11 32.65
C ASP A 8 11.96 28.53 32.77
N ASP A 9 11.61 28.14 34.03
CA ASP A 9 10.35 27.55 34.42
C ASP A 9 9.33 28.66 34.81
N SER A 10 8.97 29.53 33.84
CA SER A 10 7.90 30.51 33.99
C SER A 10 6.81 30.37 32.95
N ARG A 11 6.05 29.28 32.99
CA ARG A 11 4.76 29.21 32.31
C ARG A 11 3.60 29.29 33.31
N ALA A 12 2.92 30.41 33.19
CA ALA A 12 1.71 30.75 33.89
C ALA A 12 0.70 29.59 33.86
N LYS A 13 0.24 29.24 35.08
CA LYS A 13 -0.95 28.42 35.30
C LYS A 13 -2.16 29.18 34.80
N ILE A 14 -2.85 28.64 33.79
CA ILE A 14 -4.18 29.11 33.41
C ILE A 14 -5.17 28.53 34.38
N PRO A 15 -5.98 29.35 35.10
CA PRO A 15 -6.99 28.84 35.99
C PRO A 15 -8.15 28.25 35.18
N TYR A 16 -8.53 27.04 35.56
CA TYR A 16 -9.70 26.33 35.06
C TYR A 16 -10.91 26.73 35.88
N ASP A 17 -11.50 27.89 35.58
CA ASP A 17 -12.82 28.26 36.10
C ASP A 17 -13.45 29.26 35.13
N ASP A 18 -14.79 29.10 34.95
CA ASP A 18 -15.70 29.97 34.21
C ASP A 18 -15.95 29.63 32.71
N ILE A 19 -16.65 28.51 32.51
CA ILE A 19 -17.56 28.38 31.36
C ILE A 19 -19.00 28.51 31.88
N PRO A 20 -19.75 29.58 31.56
CA PRO A 20 -21.14 29.69 32.00
C PRO A 20 -22.03 28.73 31.22
N ILE A 21 -22.64 27.78 31.92
CA ILE A 21 -23.68 26.91 31.41
C ILE A 21 -24.95 27.75 31.26
N THR A 22 -25.29 28.15 30.05
CA THR A 22 -26.60 28.77 29.78
C THR A 22 -27.68 27.71 29.81
N ARG A 23 -28.46 27.74 30.89
CA ARG A 23 -29.66 26.95 31.10
C ARG A 23 -30.78 27.52 30.20
N ASN A 24 -31.23 26.81 29.18
CA ASN A 24 -32.42 27.16 28.42
C ASN A 24 -33.65 26.93 29.29
N GLU A 25 -34.23 28.01 29.76
CA GLU A 25 -35.56 28.01 30.39
C GLU A 25 -36.63 27.77 29.31
N ARG A 26 -37.37 26.69 29.45
CA ARG A 26 -38.60 26.43 28.69
C ARG A 26 -39.70 27.36 29.23
N THR A 27 -40.02 28.39 28.49
CA THR A 27 -41.24 29.16 28.71
C THR A 27 -42.45 28.30 28.32
N GLN A 28 -43.24 27.91 29.30
CA GLN A 28 -44.58 27.41 29.12
C GLN A 28 -45.48 28.55 28.65
N ARG A 29 -45.96 28.49 27.41
CA ARG A 29 -47.07 29.31 26.96
C ARG A 29 -48.38 28.52 27.14
N SER A 30 -49.16 28.99 28.09
CA SER A 30 -50.56 28.64 28.29
C SER A 30 -51.36 29.11 27.08
N TYR A 31 -52.05 28.20 26.40
CA TYR A 31 -53.07 28.55 25.45
C TYR A 31 -54.45 28.33 26.09
N GLY A 32 -55.13 29.45 26.33
CA GLY A 32 -56.53 29.48 26.68
C GLY A 32 -57.41 29.05 25.51
N GLY A 33 -58.43 28.33 25.83
CA GLY A 33 -59.35 27.77 24.90
C GLY A 33 -60.31 28.79 24.25
N SER A 34 -60.78 28.48 23.06
CA SER A 34 -62.09 28.95 22.58
C SER A 34 -62.53 28.13 21.35
N SER A 35 -63.72 27.60 21.50
CA SER A 35 -64.83 27.38 20.53
C SER A 35 -64.66 26.41 19.33
N ARG A 36 -65.47 25.44 19.45
CA ARG A 36 -66.23 24.63 18.50
C ARG A 36 -66.33 25.17 17.05
N GLY A 37 -65.84 24.41 16.13
CA GLY A 37 -66.23 24.42 14.74
C GLY A 37 -66.13 23.00 14.20
N GLY A 38 -67.24 22.30 14.12
CA GLY A 38 -67.30 20.97 13.55
C GLY A 38 -67.11 21.05 12.02
N PHE A 39 -65.98 20.56 11.55
CA PHE A 39 -65.78 20.29 10.12
C PHE A 39 -66.07 18.81 9.89
N GLY A 40 -67.15 18.57 9.14
CA GLY A 40 -67.45 17.24 8.66
C GLY A 40 -66.36 16.72 7.79
N MET A 41 -65.71 15.65 8.23
CA MET A 41 -64.68 14.95 7.46
C MET A 41 -65.30 14.33 6.23
N GLY A 42 -65.19 15.02 5.10
CA GLY A 42 -65.47 14.45 3.79
C GLY A 42 -64.66 13.22 3.52
N LYS A 43 -65.19 12.25 2.81
CA LYS A 43 -64.53 10.96 2.48
C LYS A 43 -63.17 11.11 1.77
N PHE A 44 -62.79 12.29 1.30
CA PHE A 44 -61.56 12.61 0.59
C PHE A 44 -60.25 12.47 1.46
N PRO A 45 -60.17 12.97 2.70
CA PRO A 45 -58.95 12.80 3.48
C PRO A 45 -58.72 11.36 3.91
N MET A 46 -59.74 10.53 4.11
CA MET A 46 -59.55 9.11 4.43
C MET A 46 -58.92 8.31 3.29
N ILE A 47 -59.23 8.64 2.03
CA ILE A 47 -58.62 7.97 0.87
C ILE A 47 -57.15 8.31 0.77
N ILE A 48 -56.73 9.56 1.02
CA ILE A 48 -55.35 9.99 1.01
C ILE A 48 -54.56 9.32 2.14
N ILE A 49 -55.10 9.27 3.34
CA ILE A 49 -54.47 8.59 4.49
C ILE A 49 -54.31 7.10 4.20
N SER A 50 -55.34 6.45 3.65
CA SER A 50 -55.27 5.04 3.24
C SER A 50 -54.20 4.80 2.18
N PHE A 51 -54.06 5.70 1.20
CA PHE A 51 -53.01 5.60 0.16
C PHE A 51 -51.60 5.75 0.75
N ILE A 52 -51.42 6.70 1.66
CA ILE A 52 -50.13 6.89 2.36
C ILE A 52 -49.77 5.67 3.21
N VAL A 53 -50.71 5.08 3.91
CA VAL A 53 -50.50 3.85 4.71
C VAL A 53 -50.09 2.68 3.81
N VAL A 54 -50.79 2.48 2.69
CA VAL A 54 -50.49 1.42 1.72
C VAL A 54 -49.12 1.64 1.09
N LEU A 55 -48.79 2.88 0.73
CA LEU A 55 -47.48 3.21 0.17
C LEU A 55 -46.33 2.94 1.18
N ASN A 56 -46.52 3.28 2.45
CA ASN A 56 -45.55 2.97 3.50
C ASN A 56 -45.41 1.46 3.75
N LEU A 57 -46.50 0.70 3.67
CA LEU A 57 -46.42 -0.76 3.78
C LEU A 57 -45.67 -1.39 2.59
N ILE A 58 -45.89 -0.87 1.36
CA ILE A 58 -45.15 -1.33 0.19
C ILE A 58 -43.70 -0.98 0.29
N LEU A 59 -43.35 0.25 0.69
CA LEU A 59 -41.95 0.67 0.93
C LEU A 59 -41.25 -0.17 2.01
N SER A 60 -41.96 -0.47 3.11
CA SER A 60 -41.45 -1.34 4.16
C SER A 60 -41.27 -2.77 3.68
N ALA A 61 -42.18 -3.31 2.88
CA ALA A 61 -42.06 -4.63 2.28
C ALA A 61 -40.91 -4.71 1.28
N VAL A 62 -40.70 -3.68 0.45
CA VAL A 62 -39.55 -3.56 -0.46
C VAL A 62 -38.23 -3.45 0.34
N CYS A 63 -38.17 -2.67 1.41
CA CYS A 63 -37.03 -2.59 2.29
C CYS A 63 -36.69 -3.96 2.95
N ILE A 64 -37.72 -4.66 3.46
CA ILE A 64 -37.55 -6.00 4.03
C ILE A 64 -37.13 -7.01 2.97
N TYR A 65 -37.68 -6.91 1.76
CA TYR A 65 -37.28 -7.77 0.63
C TYR A 65 -35.86 -7.51 0.18
N THR A 66 -35.45 -6.24 0.07
CA THR A 66 -34.06 -5.87 -0.25
C THR A 66 -33.10 -6.28 0.87
N ILE A 67 -33.46 -6.12 2.14
CA ILE A 67 -32.64 -6.58 3.28
C ILE A 67 -32.55 -8.13 3.30
N LYS A 68 -33.61 -8.86 3.00
CA LYS A 68 -33.58 -10.32 2.92
C LYS A 68 -32.83 -10.88 1.71
N ASN A 69 -32.87 -10.16 0.58
CA ASN A 69 -32.21 -10.59 -0.67
C ASN A 69 -30.82 -10.01 -0.84
N THR A 70 -30.43 -8.97 -0.12
CA THR A 70 -29.02 -8.68 0.08
C THR A 70 -28.48 -9.85 0.88
N LYS A 71 -27.85 -10.78 0.19
CA LYS A 71 -26.95 -11.75 0.82
C LYS A 71 -25.83 -10.91 1.46
N THR A 72 -26.10 -10.42 2.66
CA THR A 72 -25.05 -9.99 3.57
C THR A 72 -24.28 -11.27 3.83
N ARG A 73 -23.22 -11.54 3.05
CA ARG A 73 -22.19 -12.43 3.50
C ARG A 73 -21.65 -11.76 4.74
N THR A 74 -22.20 -12.12 5.87
CA THR A 74 -21.58 -11.83 7.16
C THR A 74 -20.24 -12.51 7.07
N ILE A 75 -19.16 -11.75 6.95
CA ILE A 75 -17.83 -12.20 7.27
C ILE A 75 -17.87 -12.41 8.78
N ASN A 76 -18.40 -13.56 9.19
CA ASN A 76 -18.45 -13.96 10.58
C ASN A 76 -17.00 -14.15 10.99
N ASN A 77 -16.55 -13.33 11.89
CA ASN A 77 -15.39 -13.35 12.79
C ASN A 77 -14.41 -12.19 12.71
N TYR A 78 -14.63 -11.15 11.90
CA TYR A 78 -13.82 -9.94 12.02
C TYR A 78 -14.68 -8.80 12.56
N VAL A 79 -14.75 -8.69 13.90
CA VAL A 79 -15.28 -7.48 14.54
C VAL A 79 -14.14 -6.46 14.52
N ILE A 80 -14.14 -5.60 13.50
CA ILE A 80 -13.31 -4.40 13.53
C ILE A 80 -14.09 -3.39 14.38
N GLU A 81 -13.82 -3.37 15.69
CA GLU A 81 -14.29 -2.27 16.54
C GLU A 81 -13.45 -1.04 16.19
N MET A 82 -14.01 -0.20 15.36
CA MET A 82 -13.40 1.08 15.00
C MET A 82 -13.90 2.14 15.98
N GLY A 83 -12.95 2.76 16.67
CA GLY A 83 -13.21 3.95 17.48
C GLY A 83 -13.87 5.06 16.65
N ALA A 84 -14.80 5.77 17.26
CA ALA A 84 -15.79 6.67 16.62
C ALA A 84 -15.23 7.95 15.96
N SER A 85 -13.95 8.02 15.54
CA SER A 85 -13.37 9.26 15.02
C SER A 85 -12.58 9.20 13.72
N SER A 86 -12.39 8.02 13.10
CA SER A 86 -11.83 7.95 11.74
C SER A 86 -12.58 6.91 10.91
N GLU A 87 -13.42 7.38 10.01
CA GLU A 87 -13.98 6.48 9.01
C GLU A 87 -12.85 6.01 8.09
N VAL A 88 -12.40 4.76 8.29
CA VAL A 88 -11.63 4.07 7.24
C VAL A 88 -12.48 4.09 5.98
N SER A 89 -11.94 4.67 4.91
CA SER A 89 -12.70 4.85 3.67
C SER A 89 -13.25 3.50 3.19
N SER A 90 -14.39 3.52 2.52
CA SER A 90 -14.97 2.33 1.90
C SER A 90 -13.99 1.67 0.92
N ALA A 91 -13.11 2.45 0.29
CA ALA A 91 -12.05 1.96 -0.58
C ALA A 91 -11.07 1.05 0.16
N VAL A 92 -10.61 1.45 1.36
CA VAL A 92 -9.72 0.61 2.18
C VAL A 92 -10.42 -0.66 2.62
N LYS A 93 -11.68 -0.57 3.08
CA LYS A 93 -12.45 -1.76 3.51
C LYS A 93 -12.74 -2.73 2.37
N ASN A 94 -13.16 -2.22 1.21
CA ASN A 94 -13.68 -3.03 0.11
C ASN A 94 -12.60 -3.46 -0.90
N SER A 95 -11.51 -2.72 -1.04
CA SER A 95 -10.43 -3.03 -1.97
C SER A 95 -9.22 -3.59 -1.25
N ALA A 96 -8.64 -2.83 -0.35
CA ALA A 96 -7.38 -3.20 0.31
C ALA A 96 -7.53 -4.47 1.19
N LEU A 97 -8.60 -4.56 1.99
CA LEU A 97 -8.86 -5.74 2.82
C LEU A 97 -9.10 -6.99 1.94
N MET A 98 -9.87 -6.85 0.85
CA MET A 98 -10.20 -7.96 -0.05
C MET A 98 -9.03 -8.38 -0.94
N SER A 99 -7.95 -7.63 -0.98
CA SER A 99 -6.70 -8.01 -1.64
C SER A 99 -5.62 -8.51 -0.67
N SER A 100 -5.88 -8.49 0.64
CA SER A 100 -4.94 -8.94 1.67
C SER A 100 -5.23 -10.37 2.08
N VAL A 101 -4.18 -11.15 2.37
CA VAL A 101 -4.29 -12.57 2.75
C VAL A 101 -3.38 -12.90 3.93
N CYS A 102 -3.73 -13.95 4.68
CA CYS A 102 -2.80 -14.55 5.62
C CYS A 102 -1.91 -15.57 4.91
N VAL A 103 -0.64 -15.65 5.27
CA VAL A 103 0.33 -16.62 4.74
C VAL A 103 0.88 -17.43 5.89
N ALA A 104 1.02 -18.74 5.68
CA ALA A 104 1.66 -19.67 6.61
C ALA A 104 2.64 -20.56 5.85
N ALA A 105 3.69 -21.00 6.52
CA ALA A 105 4.67 -21.92 5.95
C ALA A 105 5.12 -22.97 6.98
N GLY A 106 5.42 -24.16 6.47
CA GLY A 106 5.75 -25.31 7.29
C GLY A 106 4.52 -25.90 8.02
N GLY A 107 4.55 -27.16 8.30
CA GLY A 107 3.46 -27.87 8.97
C GLY A 107 2.25 -28.19 8.07
N ASN A 108 1.24 -28.81 8.65
CA ASN A 108 -0.01 -29.11 7.95
C ASN A 108 -1.06 -28.04 8.28
N CYS A 109 -1.30 -27.13 7.33
CA CYS A 109 -2.19 -25.98 7.48
C CYS A 109 -3.52 -26.14 6.71
N SER A 110 -4.00 -27.38 6.51
CA SER A 110 -5.15 -27.70 5.63
C SER A 110 -6.51 -27.24 6.18
N THR A 111 -6.60 -26.86 7.45
CA THR A 111 -7.81 -26.31 8.06
C THR A 111 -7.52 -24.93 8.67
N GLU A 112 -8.55 -24.11 8.86
CA GLU A 112 -8.39 -22.80 9.51
C GLU A 112 -7.71 -22.93 10.88
N SER A 113 -8.14 -23.88 11.70
CA SER A 113 -7.53 -24.13 13.02
C SER A 113 -6.05 -24.51 12.88
N SER A 114 -5.71 -25.48 12.00
CA SER A 114 -4.32 -25.91 11.82
C SER A 114 -3.45 -24.83 11.17
N PHE A 115 -4.01 -23.94 10.36
CA PHE A 115 -3.32 -22.78 9.81
C PHE A 115 -2.75 -21.89 10.92
N TYR A 116 -3.52 -21.67 11.99
CA TYR A 116 -3.08 -20.86 13.12
C TYR A 116 -2.30 -21.64 14.20
N THR A 117 -2.39 -22.95 14.24
CA THR A 117 -1.77 -23.74 15.32
C THR A 117 -0.57 -24.57 14.88
N SER A 118 -0.55 -25.06 13.64
CA SER A 118 0.46 -26.03 13.15
C SER A 118 1.55 -25.39 12.27
N ALA A 119 1.34 -24.18 11.77
CA ALA A 119 2.34 -23.47 10.96
C ALA A 119 3.60 -23.16 11.77
N LEU A 120 4.77 -23.37 11.16
CA LEU A 120 6.07 -23.04 11.75
C LEU A 120 6.43 -21.56 11.56
N SER A 121 5.95 -20.95 10.47
CA SER A 121 6.07 -19.53 10.20
C SER A 121 4.72 -18.96 9.76
N ARG A 122 4.44 -17.73 10.14
CA ARG A 122 3.20 -17.02 9.79
C ARG A 122 3.48 -15.58 9.47
N GLY A 123 2.74 -15.08 8.48
CA GLY A 123 2.82 -13.71 8.00
C GLY A 123 1.56 -13.35 7.24
N SER A 124 1.73 -12.44 6.32
CA SER A 124 0.70 -11.88 5.46
C SER A 124 1.14 -11.90 4.02
N GLY A 125 0.21 -11.62 3.12
CA GLY A 125 0.47 -11.42 1.71
C GLY A 125 -0.58 -10.52 1.08
N VAL A 126 -0.38 -10.25 -0.19
CA VAL A 126 -1.39 -9.60 -1.03
C VAL A 126 -1.66 -10.44 -2.27
N ILE A 127 -2.89 -10.43 -2.75
CA ILE A 127 -3.22 -10.95 -4.08
C ILE A 127 -2.64 -9.95 -5.08
N TYR A 128 -1.53 -10.33 -5.70
CA TYR A 128 -0.82 -9.44 -6.60
C TYR A 128 -1.45 -9.39 -7.99
N LYS A 129 -1.77 -10.56 -8.53
CA LYS A 129 -2.27 -10.69 -9.91
C LYS A 129 -3.18 -11.90 -10.05
N VAL A 130 -4.24 -11.77 -10.84
CA VAL A 130 -5.12 -12.87 -11.24
C VAL A 130 -5.08 -12.95 -12.77
N VAL A 131 -4.71 -14.12 -13.30
CA VAL A 131 -4.62 -14.37 -14.74
C VAL A 131 -5.62 -15.45 -15.11
N LYS A 132 -6.59 -15.12 -15.96
CA LYS A 132 -7.53 -16.09 -16.55
C LYS A 132 -6.89 -16.80 -17.74
N ASN A 133 -7.17 -18.09 -17.92
CA ASN A 133 -6.67 -18.84 -19.07
C ASN A 133 -7.30 -18.36 -20.39
N SER A 134 -8.56 -17.89 -20.36
CA SER A 134 -9.22 -17.18 -21.43
C SER A 134 -10.24 -16.19 -20.85
N THR A 135 -10.73 -15.26 -21.67
CA THR A 135 -11.66 -14.22 -21.25
C THR A 135 -12.94 -14.77 -20.59
N ASP A 136 -13.44 -15.89 -21.10
CA ASP A 136 -14.69 -16.51 -20.66
C ASP A 136 -14.46 -17.68 -19.68
N SER A 137 -13.20 -17.99 -19.34
CA SER A 137 -12.85 -19.08 -18.44
C SER A 137 -12.92 -18.66 -16.98
N ASN A 138 -13.42 -19.57 -16.13
CA ASN A 138 -13.26 -19.48 -14.69
C ASN A 138 -11.96 -20.15 -14.20
N GLU A 139 -11.17 -20.69 -15.12
CA GLU A 139 -9.86 -21.26 -14.83
C GLU A 139 -8.77 -20.20 -14.90
N GLY A 140 -7.76 -20.33 -14.04
CA GLY A 140 -6.64 -19.41 -14.08
C GLY A 140 -5.68 -19.56 -12.92
N THR A 141 -4.81 -18.58 -12.79
CA THR A 141 -3.74 -18.54 -11.80
C THR A 141 -3.87 -17.30 -10.94
N ILE A 142 -3.78 -17.47 -9.64
CA ILE A 142 -3.69 -16.40 -8.66
C ILE A 142 -2.24 -16.32 -8.20
N TYR A 143 -1.63 -15.14 -8.33
CA TYR A 143 -0.30 -14.85 -7.80
C TYR A 143 -0.40 -14.01 -6.54
N PHE A 144 0.35 -14.41 -5.52
CA PHE A 144 0.44 -13.70 -4.25
C PHE A 144 1.86 -13.18 -4.08
N ALA A 145 2.00 -11.99 -3.51
CA ALA A 145 3.28 -11.46 -3.05
C ALA A 145 3.31 -11.48 -1.52
N THR A 146 4.45 -11.88 -0.96
CA THR A 146 4.72 -11.90 0.48
C THR A 146 6.20 -11.61 0.73
N CYS A 147 6.61 -11.44 2.00
CA CYS A 147 8.02 -11.40 2.35
C CYS A 147 8.65 -12.79 2.26
N TYR A 148 9.89 -12.86 1.76
CA TYR A 148 10.61 -14.13 1.67
C TYR A 148 10.83 -14.77 3.04
N HIS A 149 11.20 -13.98 4.06
CA HIS A 149 11.43 -14.51 5.41
C HIS A 149 10.21 -15.21 6.02
N VAL A 150 8.99 -14.94 5.51
CA VAL A 150 7.76 -15.63 5.96
C VAL A 150 7.74 -17.08 5.53
N ILE A 151 8.33 -17.41 4.37
CA ILE A 151 8.35 -18.77 3.82
C ILE A 151 9.72 -19.43 3.86
N SER A 152 10.75 -18.71 4.26
CA SER A 152 12.15 -19.15 4.24
C SER A 152 12.35 -20.45 5.03
N GLY A 153 12.99 -21.42 4.39
CA GLY A 153 13.20 -22.77 4.92
C GLY A 153 11.98 -23.71 4.79
N HIS A 154 10.87 -23.20 4.22
CA HIS A 154 9.63 -23.94 3.98
C HIS A 154 9.01 -23.59 2.64
N GLU A 155 9.84 -23.27 1.65
CA GLU A 155 9.42 -22.77 0.33
C GLU A 155 8.55 -23.76 -0.44
N ASP A 156 8.67 -25.04 -0.16
CA ASP A 156 7.89 -26.14 -0.73
C ASP A 156 6.57 -26.43 0.02
N ASN A 157 6.34 -25.77 1.15
CA ASN A 157 5.17 -26.00 2.01
C ASN A 157 4.57 -24.67 2.48
N ALA A 158 4.01 -23.91 1.55
CA ALA A 158 3.37 -22.62 1.81
C ALA A 158 1.84 -22.74 1.66
N TRP A 159 1.12 -21.96 2.45
CA TRP A 159 -0.33 -21.92 2.51
C TRP A 159 -0.81 -20.48 2.54
N VAL A 160 -1.96 -20.24 1.92
CA VAL A 160 -2.64 -18.96 1.91
C VAL A 160 -4.06 -19.12 2.42
N LEU A 161 -4.50 -18.19 3.24
CA LEU A 161 -5.87 -18.10 3.74
C LEU A 161 -6.48 -16.77 3.26
N LEU A 162 -7.50 -16.87 2.41
CA LEU A 162 -8.23 -15.71 1.89
C LEU A 162 -9.32 -15.30 2.88
N PRO A 163 -9.55 -13.99 3.07
CA PRO A 163 -10.53 -13.51 4.04
C PRO A 163 -11.98 -13.89 3.70
N SER A 164 -12.28 -14.11 2.41
CA SER A 164 -13.63 -14.40 1.94
C SER A 164 -14.08 -15.83 2.18
N THR A 165 -13.16 -16.81 2.14
CA THR A 165 -13.49 -18.22 2.18
C THR A 165 -13.12 -18.89 3.49
N LEU A 166 -12.16 -18.32 4.24
CA LEU A 166 -11.56 -18.89 5.47
C LEU A 166 -11.07 -20.34 5.30
N LYS A 167 -10.84 -20.75 4.05
CA LYS A 167 -10.31 -22.07 3.72
C LYS A 167 -8.87 -21.93 3.25
N PRO A 168 -7.90 -22.50 3.99
CA PRO A 168 -6.52 -22.50 3.55
C PRO A 168 -6.36 -23.24 2.22
N ILE A 169 -5.55 -22.68 1.34
CA ILE A 169 -5.13 -23.31 0.09
C ILE A 169 -3.63 -23.53 0.12
N SER A 170 -3.18 -24.71 -0.31
CA SER A 170 -1.75 -24.99 -0.51
C SER A 170 -1.30 -24.32 -1.80
N VAL A 171 -0.22 -23.56 -1.73
CA VAL A 171 0.29 -22.74 -2.83
C VAL A 171 1.70 -23.18 -3.21
N THR A 172 2.10 -22.92 -4.44
CA THR A 172 3.45 -23.20 -4.93
C THR A 172 4.27 -21.93 -4.92
N THR A 173 5.48 -21.97 -4.39
CA THR A 173 6.44 -20.89 -4.53
C THR A 173 6.95 -20.84 -5.97
N VAL A 174 6.75 -19.70 -6.62
CA VAL A 174 7.25 -19.47 -8.00
C VAL A 174 8.75 -19.18 -7.97
N ALA A 175 9.13 -18.18 -7.21
CA ALA A 175 10.52 -17.75 -6.99
C ALA A 175 10.55 -16.70 -5.87
N TYR A 176 11.76 -16.31 -5.46
CA TYR A 176 11.97 -15.29 -4.42
C TYR A 176 13.27 -14.52 -4.62
N SER A 177 13.37 -13.39 -3.94
CA SER A 177 14.58 -12.61 -3.77
C SER A 177 14.86 -12.42 -2.29
N SER A 178 15.92 -13.03 -1.79
CA SER A 178 16.39 -12.81 -0.41
C SER A 178 16.94 -11.40 -0.23
N HIS A 179 17.52 -10.79 -1.29
CA HIS A 179 18.02 -9.42 -1.26
C HIS A 179 16.92 -8.40 -0.97
N TYR A 180 15.77 -8.51 -1.65
CA TYR A 180 14.63 -7.60 -1.44
C TYR A 180 13.61 -8.16 -0.44
N ASP A 181 13.85 -9.36 0.07
CA ASP A 181 12.92 -10.05 0.98
C ASP A 181 11.49 -10.16 0.40
N ILE A 182 11.39 -10.51 -0.88
CA ILE A 182 10.12 -10.68 -1.61
C ILE A 182 10.02 -12.11 -2.13
N ALA A 183 8.87 -12.74 -1.96
CA ALA A 183 8.54 -14.03 -2.54
C ALA A 183 7.22 -13.96 -3.31
N VAL A 184 7.12 -14.77 -4.37
CA VAL A 184 5.93 -14.95 -5.18
C VAL A 184 5.41 -16.36 -5.00
N LEU A 185 4.14 -16.46 -4.62
CA LEU A 185 3.41 -17.71 -4.52
C LEU A 185 2.33 -17.77 -5.61
N LYS A 186 1.96 -18.95 -6.07
CA LYS A 186 0.86 -19.15 -7.03
C LYS A 186 -0.10 -20.24 -6.62
N TYR A 187 -1.34 -20.10 -7.05
CA TYR A 187 -2.37 -21.08 -6.99
C TYR A 187 -3.09 -21.18 -8.33
N GLU A 188 -3.09 -22.36 -8.92
CA GLU A 188 -3.79 -22.66 -10.16
C GLU A 188 -5.13 -23.33 -9.83
N THR A 189 -6.22 -22.88 -10.45
CA THR A 189 -7.56 -23.38 -10.16
C THR A 189 -8.45 -23.37 -11.39
N SER A 190 -9.39 -24.33 -11.42
CA SER A 190 -10.50 -24.35 -12.38
C SER A 190 -11.72 -23.55 -11.89
N ASP A 191 -11.66 -22.97 -10.67
CA ASP A 191 -12.77 -22.22 -10.07
C ASP A 191 -12.23 -20.93 -9.39
N LEU A 192 -11.85 -19.95 -10.20
CA LEU A 192 -11.35 -18.66 -9.71
C LEU A 192 -12.38 -17.93 -8.84
N GLU A 193 -13.65 -17.94 -9.26
CA GLU A 193 -14.71 -17.22 -8.54
C GLU A 193 -14.97 -17.84 -7.17
N GLY A 194 -15.01 -19.18 -7.10
CA GLY A 194 -15.20 -19.90 -5.85
C GLY A 194 -14.01 -19.73 -4.90
N VAL A 195 -12.78 -19.77 -5.41
CA VAL A 195 -11.57 -19.57 -4.61
C VAL A 195 -11.45 -18.12 -4.14
N LEU A 196 -11.61 -17.15 -5.02
CA LEU A 196 -11.51 -15.74 -4.66
C LEU A 196 -12.64 -15.29 -3.74
N GLY A 197 -13.86 -15.79 -3.96
CA GLY A 197 -15.02 -15.48 -3.11
C GLY A 197 -15.30 -13.98 -2.96
N GLY A 198 -14.93 -13.16 -3.95
CA GLY A 198 -15.03 -11.71 -3.95
C GLY A 198 -13.72 -10.99 -3.61
N CYS A 199 -12.64 -11.72 -3.28
CA CYS A 199 -11.29 -11.13 -3.20
C CYS A 199 -10.80 -10.70 -4.58
N THR A 200 -9.95 -9.68 -4.61
CA THR A 200 -9.44 -9.08 -5.86
C THR A 200 -7.93 -8.86 -5.76
N ALA A 201 -7.27 -8.77 -6.89
CA ALA A 201 -5.89 -8.32 -6.92
C ALA A 201 -5.77 -6.86 -6.44
N VAL A 202 -4.60 -6.50 -5.91
CA VAL A 202 -4.30 -5.13 -5.48
C VAL A 202 -4.42 -4.17 -6.65
N SER A 203 -4.98 -2.99 -6.39
CA SER A 203 -4.81 -1.83 -7.27
C SER A 203 -3.54 -1.11 -6.82
N VAL A 204 -2.54 -1.03 -7.68
CA VAL A 204 -1.24 -0.46 -7.33
C VAL A 204 -1.27 1.06 -7.50
N PHE A 205 -0.68 1.78 -6.54
CA PHE A 205 -0.25 3.16 -6.68
C PHE A 205 1.27 3.17 -6.74
N ASP A 206 1.84 3.88 -7.71
CA ASP A 206 3.28 3.96 -7.82
C ASP A 206 3.87 4.78 -6.66
N SER A 207 4.63 4.11 -5.82
CA SER A 207 5.18 4.68 -4.59
C SER A 207 6.24 5.76 -4.81
N VAL A 208 6.69 5.99 -6.05
CA VAL A 208 7.54 7.15 -6.35
C VAL A 208 6.81 8.47 -6.13
N TYR A 209 5.48 8.45 -6.19
CA TYR A 209 4.61 9.62 -5.91
C TYR A 209 4.12 9.67 -4.46
N ALA A 210 4.55 8.77 -3.60
CA ALA A 210 4.21 8.81 -2.17
C ALA A 210 4.78 10.07 -1.51
N SER A 211 4.04 10.65 -0.58
CA SER A 211 4.38 11.93 0.04
C SER A 211 4.49 11.83 1.56
N PHE A 212 5.33 12.67 2.15
CA PHE A 212 5.38 12.86 3.60
C PHE A 212 4.01 13.24 4.15
N GLY A 213 3.62 12.65 5.27
CA GLY A 213 2.36 12.92 5.93
C GLY A 213 1.15 12.29 5.24
N GLU A 214 1.33 11.56 4.15
CA GLU A 214 0.25 10.81 3.51
C GLU A 214 -0.28 9.75 4.47
N LYS A 215 -1.63 9.72 4.63
CA LYS A 215 -2.31 8.73 5.46
C LYS A 215 -2.25 7.37 4.82
N VAL A 216 -1.85 6.36 5.60
CA VAL A 216 -1.66 4.99 5.14
C VAL A 216 -2.26 3.98 6.11
N PHE A 217 -2.55 2.80 5.58
CA PHE A 217 -3.13 1.68 6.30
C PHE A 217 -2.28 0.43 6.04
N ALA A 218 -1.76 -0.17 7.10
CA ALA A 218 -1.13 -1.48 7.01
C ALA A 218 -2.16 -2.56 7.32
N ILE A 219 -2.27 -3.55 6.44
CA ILE A 219 -3.21 -4.67 6.56
C ILE A 219 -2.43 -5.97 6.57
N GLY A 220 -2.65 -6.77 7.61
CA GLY A 220 -1.96 -8.05 7.77
C GLY A 220 -2.47 -8.86 8.97
N ASN A 221 -1.92 -10.06 9.12
CA ASN A 221 -2.26 -11.05 10.13
C ASN A 221 -1.49 -10.80 11.44
N SER A 222 -1.74 -9.65 12.06
CA SER A 222 -1.05 -9.25 13.30
C SER A 222 -1.19 -10.30 14.39
N LEU A 223 -0.06 -10.70 14.97
CA LEU A 223 0.00 -11.70 16.05
C LEU A 223 -0.70 -13.03 15.72
N SER A 224 -0.84 -13.34 14.43
CA SER A 224 -1.54 -14.54 13.96
C SER A 224 -3.01 -14.64 14.42
N SER A 225 -3.68 -13.51 14.53
CA SER A 225 -5.07 -13.41 15.02
C SER A 225 -6.09 -13.16 13.89
N GLY A 226 -5.67 -13.27 12.63
CA GLY A 226 -6.44 -12.89 11.46
C GLY A 226 -6.05 -11.50 10.94
N LEU A 227 -6.65 -11.07 9.82
CA LEU A 227 -6.35 -9.77 9.23
C LEU A 227 -6.81 -8.63 10.14
N SER A 228 -5.92 -7.69 10.37
CA SER A 228 -6.16 -6.46 11.10
C SER A 228 -5.70 -5.25 10.29
N ILE A 229 -6.20 -4.08 10.61
CA ILE A 229 -5.85 -2.82 9.97
C ILE A 229 -5.24 -1.91 11.02
N THR A 230 -4.08 -1.35 10.73
CA THR A 230 -3.49 -0.26 11.53
C THR A 230 -3.30 0.97 10.65
N GLU A 231 -3.57 2.15 11.22
CA GLU A 231 -3.47 3.45 10.55
C GLU A 231 -2.20 4.17 10.95
N GLY A 232 -1.63 4.92 10.02
CA GLY A 232 -0.49 5.79 10.26
C GLY A 232 -0.26 6.78 9.12
N LEU A 233 0.90 7.41 9.14
CA LEU A 233 1.35 8.35 8.12
C LEU A 233 2.68 7.88 7.54
N ILE A 234 2.98 8.26 6.30
CA ILE A 234 4.34 8.15 5.75
C ILE A 234 5.22 9.16 6.48
N SER A 235 6.20 8.68 7.22
CA SER A 235 7.16 9.49 7.98
C SER A 235 8.48 9.69 7.24
N GLN A 236 8.81 8.83 6.27
CA GLN A 236 9.96 8.99 5.38
C GLN A 236 9.77 8.17 4.10
N ILE A 237 10.09 8.75 2.94
CA ILE A 237 9.89 8.11 1.63
C ILE A 237 11.12 7.36 1.10
N ASN A 238 12.31 7.62 1.65
CA ASN A 238 13.57 7.03 1.20
C ASN A 238 14.42 6.55 2.38
N ALA A 239 13.79 5.88 3.36
CA ALA A 239 14.53 5.31 4.48
C ALA A 239 15.41 4.13 4.01
N GLN A 240 16.71 4.20 4.30
CA GLN A 240 17.67 3.14 3.99
C GLN A 240 17.78 2.22 5.19
N VAL A 241 17.24 1.01 5.09
CA VAL A 241 17.29 0.04 6.19
C VAL A 241 17.74 -1.34 5.70
N ARG A 242 18.31 -2.12 6.61
CA ARG A 242 18.49 -3.54 6.40
C ARG A 242 17.20 -4.24 6.72
N ILE A 243 16.60 -4.87 5.70
CA ILE A 243 15.37 -5.64 5.83
C ILE A 243 15.71 -7.12 6.05
N ALA A 244 14.94 -7.79 6.91
CA ALA A 244 15.18 -9.17 7.33
C ALA A 244 16.62 -9.37 7.86
N SER A 245 17.20 -10.53 7.63
CA SER A 245 18.59 -10.86 7.98
C SER A 245 19.61 -10.36 6.96
N ASN A 246 19.18 -9.56 6.00
CA ASN A 246 19.96 -9.15 4.87
C ASN A 246 21.06 -8.14 5.26
N ALA A 247 22.25 -8.30 4.69
CA ALA A 247 23.36 -7.38 4.88
C ALA A 247 23.19 -6.06 4.10
N TYR A 248 22.31 -6.04 3.10
CA TYR A 248 22.13 -4.92 2.18
C TYR A 248 21.15 -3.88 2.73
N LEU A 249 21.44 -2.61 2.42
CA LEU A 249 20.50 -1.52 2.66
C LEU A 249 19.48 -1.50 1.51
N THR A 250 18.22 -1.52 1.86
CA THR A 250 17.11 -1.41 0.92
C THR A 250 16.35 -0.13 1.17
N ARG A 251 15.97 0.57 0.10
CA ARG A 251 15.08 1.72 0.18
C ARG A 251 13.69 1.29 0.62
N THR A 252 13.14 2.01 1.57
CA THR A 252 11.83 1.70 2.15
C THR A 252 11.01 2.97 2.38
N LEU A 253 9.70 2.81 2.46
CA LEU A 253 8.79 3.77 3.05
C LEU A 253 8.78 3.55 4.57
N GLN A 254 9.07 4.60 5.34
CA GLN A 254 8.87 4.57 6.78
C GLN A 254 7.46 5.06 7.11
N THR A 255 6.79 4.37 8.01
CA THR A 255 5.44 4.73 8.46
C THR A 255 5.30 4.67 9.96
N SER A 256 4.40 5.50 10.51
CA SER A 256 3.98 5.44 11.90
C SER A 256 2.88 4.39 12.14
N ALA A 257 2.33 3.76 11.09
CA ALA A 257 1.39 2.65 11.25
C ALA A 257 2.03 1.53 12.09
N GLU A 258 1.29 1.03 13.06
CA GLU A 258 1.83 0.00 13.94
C GLU A 258 1.93 -1.34 13.20
N ILE A 259 3.14 -1.90 13.15
CA ILE A 259 3.45 -3.19 12.55
C ILE A 259 3.92 -4.13 13.66
N ASN A 260 3.26 -5.29 13.75
CA ASN A 260 3.57 -6.34 14.69
C ASN A 260 3.99 -7.63 13.95
N PRO A 261 4.63 -8.60 14.63
CA PRO A 261 4.88 -9.92 14.06
C PRO A 261 3.61 -10.50 13.44
N GLY A 262 3.72 -11.02 12.22
CA GLY A 262 2.61 -11.50 11.43
C GLY A 262 2.11 -10.50 10.36
N ASN A 263 2.40 -9.20 10.48
CA ASN A 263 2.08 -8.22 9.42
C ASN A 263 3.06 -8.28 8.24
N SER A 264 4.23 -8.89 8.40
CA SER A 264 5.24 -9.05 7.34
C SER A 264 4.64 -9.71 6.10
N GLY A 265 4.87 -9.13 4.93
CA GLY A 265 4.30 -9.53 3.65
C GLY A 265 2.90 -8.97 3.37
N GLY A 266 2.25 -8.32 4.33
CA GLY A 266 0.98 -7.62 4.14
C GLY A 266 1.13 -6.34 3.33
N GLY A 267 0.01 -5.75 2.93
CA GLY A 267 0.01 -4.53 2.15
C GLY A 267 0.03 -3.27 3.01
N LEU A 268 0.80 -2.27 2.57
CA LEU A 268 0.62 -0.89 2.95
C LEU A 268 -0.21 -0.21 1.86
N PHE A 269 -1.31 0.44 2.25
CA PHE A 269 -2.28 1.03 1.33
C PHE A 269 -2.47 2.52 1.64
N ASN A 270 -2.75 3.31 0.61
CA ASN A 270 -3.13 4.71 0.79
C ASN A 270 -4.64 4.85 1.12
N SER A 271 -5.11 6.07 1.34
CA SER A 271 -6.51 6.36 1.68
C SER A 271 -7.51 5.97 0.58
N SER A 272 -7.05 5.80 -0.65
CA SER A 272 -7.87 5.30 -1.77
C SER A 272 -7.88 3.77 -1.87
N GLY A 273 -7.28 3.06 -0.91
CA GLY A 273 -7.19 1.60 -0.90
C GLY A 273 -6.22 1.03 -1.94
N LYS A 274 -5.32 1.86 -2.49
CA LYS A 274 -4.31 1.41 -3.44
C LYS A 274 -3.03 0.98 -2.71
N PHE A 275 -2.44 -0.10 -3.17
CA PHE A 275 -1.21 -0.68 -2.66
C PHE A 275 -0.02 0.22 -2.97
N ILE A 276 0.70 0.67 -1.95
CA ILE A 276 1.87 1.52 -2.05
C ILE A 276 3.17 0.85 -1.57
N GLY A 277 3.06 -0.31 -0.93
CA GLY A 277 4.24 -1.06 -0.49
C GLY A 277 3.92 -2.35 0.23
N LEU A 278 4.93 -3.21 0.35
CA LEU A 278 4.87 -4.48 1.08
C LEU A 278 5.43 -4.28 2.49
N VAL A 279 4.61 -4.48 3.50
CA VAL A 279 5.02 -4.37 4.91
C VAL A 279 6.11 -5.39 5.21
N ASN A 280 7.24 -4.93 5.76
CA ASN A 280 8.39 -5.80 5.97
C ASN A 280 8.83 -5.86 7.42
N ALA A 281 9.21 -4.73 8.00
CA ALA A 281 9.92 -4.70 9.27
C ALA A 281 9.44 -3.58 10.20
N LYS A 282 9.73 -3.77 11.48
CA LYS A 282 9.60 -2.74 12.51
C LYS A 282 10.94 -2.59 13.22
N ARG A 283 11.34 -1.37 13.47
CA ARG A 283 12.49 -1.10 14.33
C ARG A 283 12.03 -1.11 15.79
N HIS A 284 12.40 -2.14 16.52
CA HIS A 284 12.03 -2.27 17.94
C HIS A 284 12.95 -1.52 18.86
N THR A 285 14.23 -1.39 18.49
CA THR A 285 15.25 -0.77 19.33
C THR A 285 16.19 0.11 18.52
N ALA A 286 16.71 1.15 19.12
CA ALA A 286 17.80 1.96 18.63
C ALA A 286 18.86 2.09 19.73
N THR A 287 20.13 2.16 19.33
CA THR A 287 21.25 2.35 20.27
C THR A 287 21.88 3.73 19.99
N SER A 288 22.00 4.53 21.02
CA SER A 288 22.68 5.83 20.98
C SER A 288 23.46 6.02 22.27
N GLY A 289 24.70 6.48 22.21
CA GLY A 289 25.56 6.69 23.38
C GLY A 289 25.84 5.42 24.21
N GLY A 290 25.67 4.21 23.61
CA GLY A 290 25.83 2.93 24.34
C GLY A 290 24.55 2.44 25.02
N GLU A 291 23.48 3.22 25.03
CA GLU A 291 22.19 2.83 25.60
C GLU A 291 21.23 2.36 24.51
N THR A 292 20.41 1.35 24.79
CA THR A 292 19.41 0.80 23.87
C THR A 292 18.02 1.26 24.29
N PHE A 293 17.31 1.91 23.37
CA PHE A 293 15.98 2.45 23.58
C PHE A 293 14.95 1.64 22.78
N THR A 294 13.74 1.50 23.35
CA THR A 294 12.59 1.01 22.57
C THR A 294 12.12 2.09 21.61
N VAL A 295 11.95 1.73 20.33
CA VAL A 295 11.47 2.62 19.27
C VAL A 295 10.01 2.30 18.98
N VAL A 296 9.18 3.32 18.96
CA VAL A 296 7.75 3.24 18.64
C VAL A 296 7.46 4.07 17.40
N GLY A 297 6.48 3.64 16.58
CA GLY A 297 6.07 4.40 15.39
C GLY A 297 7.10 4.42 14.26
N THR A 298 7.99 3.42 14.23
CA THR A 298 9.01 3.30 13.17
C THR A 298 8.89 1.93 12.53
N SER A 299 8.08 1.88 11.50
CA SER A 299 7.79 0.70 10.71
C SER A 299 8.18 0.93 9.26
N TYR A 300 8.45 -0.13 8.51
CA TYR A 300 8.98 -0.03 7.15
C TYR A 300 8.22 -0.92 6.18
N ALA A 301 8.03 -0.41 4.97
CA ALA A 301 7.46 -1.15 3.86
C ALA A 301 8.37 -1.02 2.63
N ILE A 302 8.51 -2.10 1.86
CA ILE A 302 9.20 -2.09 0.57
C ILE A 302 8.29 -1.36 -0.41
N PRO A 303 8.74 -0.29 -1.09
CA PRO A 303 7.92 0.51 -2.00
C PRO A 303 7.29 -0.32 -3.11
N SER A 304 6.07 0.01 -3.52
CA SER A 304 5.36 -0.72 -4.59
C SER A 304 6.12 -0.71 -5.92
N SER A 305 6.86 0.35 -6.25
CA SER A 305 7.73 0.43 -7.41
C SER A 305 8.76 -0.72 -7.44
N ILE A 306 9.40 -1.01 -6.31
CA ILE A 306 10.34 -2.13 -6.17
C ILE A 306 9.59 -3.46 -6.17
N VAL A 307 8.51 -3.57 -5.38
CA VAL A 307 7.73 -4.81 -5.28
C VAL A 307 7.24 -5.27 -6.65
N CYS A 308 6.62 -4.37 -7.42
CA CYS A 308 6.09 -4.70 -8.74
C CYS A 308 7.21 -5.13 -9.70
N GLY A 309 8.33 -4.40 -9.71
CA GLY A 309 9.46 -4.73 -10.56
C GLY A 309 10.04 -6.13 -10.25
N VAL A 310 10.26 -6.41 -8.97
CA VAL A 310 10.79 -7.71 -8.52
C VAL A 310 9.78 -8.83 -8.78
N VAL A 311 8.51 -8.66 -8.42
CA VAL A 311 7.46 -9.69 -8.58
C VAL A 311 7.24 -10.05 -10.05
N GLU A 312 7.14 -9.06 -10.96
CA GLU A 312 6.99 -9.34 -12.40
C GLU A 312 8.20 -10.10 -12.94
N LYS A 313 9.42 -9.76 -12.52
CA LYS A 313 10.62 -10.54 -12.90
C LYS A 313 10.60 -11.97 -12.36
N LEU A 314 10.20 -12.16 -11.10
CA LEU A 314 10.09 -13.50 -10.50
C LEU A 314 9.04 -14.35 -11.22
N ILE A 315 7.89 -13.77 -11.59
CA ILE A 315 6.85 -14.47 -12.37
C ILE A 315 7.38 -14.86 -13.76
N LEU A 316 8.02 -13.92 -14.45
CA LEU A 316 8.47 -14.11 -15.83
C LEU A 316 9.62 -15.10 -15.95
N THR A 317 10.61 -14.97 -15.08
CA THR A 317 11.86 -15.75 -15.19
C THR A 317 11.89 -17.00 -14.34
N GLN A 318 11.09 -17.05 -13.29
CA GLN A 318 11.09 -18.10 -12.25
C GLN A 318 12.50 -18.32 -11.64
N ARG A 319 13.28 -17.24 -11.58
CA ARG A 319 14.68 -17.23 -11.12
C ARG A 319 14.93 -15.96 -10.30
N LYS A 320 16.13 -15.85 -9.74
CA LYS A 320 16.60 -14.62 -9.08
C LYS A 320 16.37 -13.41 -10.00
N PRO A 321 15.88 -12.29 -9.48
CA PRO A 321 15.56 -11.14 -10.30
C PRO A 321 16.85 -10.55 -10.91
N THR A 322 16.71 -10.04 -12.11
CA THR A 322 17.75 -9.28 -12.80
C THR A 322 17.30 -7.85 -12.98
N LYS A 323 18.22 -6.91 -12.95
CA LYS A 323 17.94 -5.49 -13.20
C LYS A 323 18.92 -4.90 -14.23
N VAL A 324 18.52 -3.78 -14.84
CA VAL A 324 19.41 -3.01 -15.71
C VAL A 324 20.36 -2.19 -14.85
N ASN A 325 21.65 -2.28 -15.20
CA ASN A 325 22.69 -1.45 -14.60
C ASN A 325 23.36 -0.62 -15.71
N LEU A 326 23.16 0.68 -15.71
CA LEU A 326 23.78 1.59 -16.67
C LEU A 326 25.23 1.94 -16.32
N GLY A 327 25.70 1.55 -15.14
CA GLY A 327 27.01 1.99 -14.63
C GLY A 327 27.04 3.47 -14.29
N VAL A 328 25.88 4.03 -13.92
CA VAL A 328 25.73 5.43 -13.51
C VAL A 328 25.33 5.45 -12.04
N THR A 329 25.94 6.33 -11.27
CA THR A 329 25.49 6.69 -9.94
C THR A 329 24.82 8.05 -10.02
N PHE A 330 23.58 8.12 -9.57
CA PHE A 330 22.82 9.35 -9.44
C PHE A 330 22.94 9.92 -8.02
N GLU A 331 22.79 11.22 -7.88
CA GLU A 331 22.80 11.93 -6.61
C GLU A 331 21.75 13.03 -6.62
N ASN A 332 21.07 13.23 -5.48
CA ASN A 332 20.19 14.36 -5.31
C ASN A 332 20.99 15.65 -5.25
N TYR A 333 20.59 16.62 -6.02
CA TYR A 333 21.18 17.96 -6.01
C TYR A 333 20.14 18.96 -5.52
N GLU A 334 20.42 19.63 -4.41
CA GLU A 334 19.54 20.67 -3.88
C GLU A 334 19.58 21.90 -4.79
N SER A 335 18.51 22.13 -5.53
CA SER A 335 18.34 23.40 -6.24
C SER A 335 17.69 24.42 -5.30
N TYR A 336 18.48 25.33 -4.75
CA TYR A 336 17.98 26.43 -3.93
C TYR A 336 16.91 27.22 -4.68
N GLY A 337 15.68 27.20 -4.18
CA GLY A 337 14.67 28.22 -4.48
C GLY A 337 13.54 27.88 -5.44
N LYS A 338 13.37 26.65 -5.91
CA LYS A 338 12.20 26.28 -6.73
C LYS A 338 11.44 25.12 -6.09
N THR A 339 10.26 25.43 -5.55
CA THR A 339 9.25 24.41 -5.23
C THR A 339 8.74 23.86 -6.55
N ILE A 340 9.02 22.61 -6.86
CA ILE A 340 8.44 21.94 -8.01
C ILE A 340 7.12 21.35 -7.54
N GLU A 341 6.02 21.93 -7.98
CA GLU A 341 4.69 21.36 -7.81
C GLU A 341 4.38 20.53 -9.05
N TYR A 342 3.90 19.32 -8.87
CA TYR A 342 3.33 18.56 -9.98
C TYR A 342 1.85 18.33 -9.74
N VAL A 343 1.11 18.18 -10.82
CA VAL A 343 -0.30 17.82 -10.80
C VAL A 343 -0.38 16.29 -10.94
N ASP A 344 -0.90 15.66 -9.91
CA ASP A 344 -1.15 14.22 -9.88
C ASP A 344 -2.25 13.85 -10.90
N TYR A 345 -2.38 12.56 -11.22
CA TYR A 345 -3.40 12.03 -12.12
C TYR A 345 -4.85 12.31 -11.64
N ASP A 346 -5.03 12.61 -10.35
CA ASP A 346 -6.31 13.04 -9.75
C ASP A 346 -6.48 14.56 -9.70
N GLY A 347 -5.57 15.32 -10.33
CA GLY A 347 -5.62 16.79 -10.42
C GLY A 347 -5.16 17.51 -9.15
N GLN A 348 -4.58 16.81 -8.18
CA GLN A 348 -4.08 17.42 -6.96
C GLN A 348 -2.63 17.91 -7.12
N TYR A 349 -2.35 19.12 -6.65
CA TYR A 349 -0.98 19.62 -6.50
C TYR A 349 -0.30 18.94 -5.33
N ARG A 350 0.81 18.28 -5.59
CA ARG A 350 1.65 17.69 -4.55
C ARG A 350 3.03 18.32 -4.57
N PRO A 351 3.52 18.81 -3.41
CA PRO A 351 4.90 19.29 -3.33
C PRO A 351 5.84 18.09 -3.49
N ILE A 352 6.76 18.22 -4.42
CA ILE A 352 7.90 17.31 -4.55
C ILE A 352 9.06 17.97 -3.84
N ASP A 353 9.81 17.18 -3.06
CA ASP A 353 11.09 17.62 -2.53
C ASP A 353 11.93 18.17 -3.68
N ASN A 354 12.45 19.37 -3.50
CA ASN A 354 13.14 20.18 -4.52
C ASN A 354 14.51 19.62 -4.88
N TYR A 355 14.56 18.35 -5.28
CA TYR A 355 15.81 17.76 -5.73
C TYR A 355 15.81 17.64 -7.25
N SER A 356 16.80 18.28 -7.87
CA SER A 356 17.26 17.85 -9.18
C SER A 356 18.15 16.64 -9.00
N VAL A 357 18.18 15.75 -9.99
CA VAL A 357 19.06 14.59 -9.96
C VAL A 357 20.23 14.86 -10.89
N ILE A 358 21.43 14.69 -10.39
CA ILE A 358 22.66 14.78 -11.19
C ILE A 358 23.34 13.43 -11.32
N VAL A 359 24.09 13.26 -12.39
CA VAL A 359 25.04 12.17 -12.53
C VAL A 359 26.21 12.42 -11.60
N LYS A 360 26.37 11.60 -10.56
CA LYS A 360 27.51 11.67 -9.64
C LYS A 360 28.76 11.09 -10.27
N SER A 361 28.64 9.94 -10.89
CA SER A 361 29.75 9.25 -11.55
C SER A 361 29.26 8.29 -12.64
N VAL A 362 30.14 8.00 -13.59
CA VAL A 362 29.92 7.01 -14.64
C VAL A 362 31.07 6.01 -14.60
N THR A 363 30.74 4.73 -14.49
CA THR A 363 31.72 3.64 -14.42
C THR A 363 32.44 3.51 -15.78
N PRO A 364 33.78 3.55 -15.82
CA PRO A 364 34.53 3.33 -17.06
C PRO A 364 34.18 1.98 -17.70
N GLY A 365 33.95 1.99 -19.02
CA GLY A 365 33.60 0.79 -19.79
C GLY A 365 32.12 0.37 -19.68
N SER A 366 31.29 1.07 -18.91
CA SER A 366 29.83 0.84 -18.89
C SER A 366 29.16 1.33 -20.17
N VAL A 367 27.90 0.95 -20.37
CA VAL A 367 27.09 1.37 -21.54
C VAL A 367 26.83 2.88 -21.58
N SER A 368 26.96 3.55 -20.43
CA SER A 368 26.81 5.01 -20.31
C SER A 368 28.14 5.76 -20.49
N TYR A 369 29.27 5.05 -20.48
CA TYR A 369 30.58 5.70 -20.56
C TYR A 369 30.76 6.43 -21.91
N GLY A 370 31.18 7.69 -21.85
CA GLY A 370 31.31 8.58 -23.01
C GLY A 370 29.98 9.20 -23.49
N LYS A 371 28.84 8.78 -22.95
CA LYS A 371 27.53 9.35 -23.25
C LYS A 371 27.04 10.32 -22.16
N LEU A 372 27.29 9.97 -20.91
CA LEU A 372 27.03 10.78 -19.72
C LEU A 372 28.33 11.14 -19.03
N ARG A 373 28.33 12.21 -18.27
CA ARG A 373 29.47 12.67 -17.46
C ARG A 373 28.96 13.17 -16.10
N ALA A 374 29.85 13.16 -15.12
CA ALA A 374 29.56 13.72 -13.80
C ALA A 374 29.15 15.19 -13.92
N GLY A 375 28.09 15.58 -13.22
CA GLY A 375 27.49 16.91 -13.26
C GLY A 375 26.32 17.05 -14.25
N ASP A 376 26.10 16.09 -15.18
CA ASP A 376 24.95 16.13 -16.05
C ASP A 376 23.66 16.11 -15.21
N MET A 377 22.77 17.07 -15.41
CA MET A 377 21.52 17.21 -14.68
C MET A 377 20.44 16.44 -15.42
N VAL A 378 19.79 15.49 -14.72
CA VAL A 378 18.81 14.57 -15.33
C VAL A 378 17.39 15.01 -14.99
N GLU A 379 16.61 15.36 -16.01
CA GLU A 379 15.21 15.75 -15.89
C GLU A 379 14.29 14.51 -15.83
N SER A 380 14.45 13.59 -16.80
CA SER A 380 13.61 12.40 -16.91
C SER A 380 14.32 11.28 -17.68
N ILE A 381 13.79 10.10 -17.53
CA ILE A 381 14.19 8.91 -18.29
C ILE A 381 12.98 8.36 -19.05
N GLU A 382 13.17 7.88 -20.28
CA GLU A 382 12.14 7.23 -21.06
C GLU A 382 12.65 5.84 -21.49
N PHE A 383 11.82 4.83 -21.32
CA PHE A 383 12.20 3.44 -21.63
C PHE A 383 10.98 2.58 -21.91
N TYR A 384 11.23 1.45 -22.58
CA TYR A 384 10.22 0.42 -22.78
C TYR A 384 10.21 -0.55 -21.61
N THR A 385 9.02 -0.93 -21.18
CA THR A 385 8.86 -1.95 -20.12
C THR A 385 8.69 -3.33 -20.74
N ILE A 386 8.98 -4.37 -19.97
CA ILE A 386 8.75 -5.75 -20.37
C ILE A 386 7.25 -5.93 -20.68
N GLY A 387 6.94 -6.46 -21.87
CA GLY A 387 5.54 -6.69 -22.29
C GLY A 387 4.82 -5.48 -22.85
N SER A 388 5.49 -4.33 -23.00
CA SER A 388 4.93 -3.12 -23.62
C SER A 388 5.72 -2.71 -24.86
N ASP A 389 5.02 -2.24 -25.87
CA ASP A 389 5.59 -1.64 -27.07
C ASP A 389 5.48 -0.09 -27.07
N THR A 390 4.94 0.47 -26.01
CA THR A 390 4.93 1.91 -25.78
C THR A 390 5.89 2.27 -24.66
N PRO A 391 6.78 3.28 -24.86
CA PRO A 391 7.68 3.72 -23.83
C PRO A 391 6.91 4.49 -22.73
N ILE A 392 7.45 4.45 -21.53
CA ILE A 392 7.02 5.34 -20.45
C ILE A 392 8.13 6.34 -20.16
N ARG A 393 7.75 7.59 -19.88
CA ARG A 393 8.66 8.64 -19.45
C ARG A 393 8.44 8.92 -17.99
N VAL A 394 9.49 8.82 -17.19
CA VAL A 394 9.47 9.00 -15.75
C VAL A 394 10.38 10.16 -15.38
N LYS A 395 9.84 11.12 -14.63
CA LYS A 395 10.62 12.25 -14.13
C LYS A 395 11.53 11.80 -12.99
N MET A 396 12.77 12.29 -12.97
CA MET A 396 13.77 11.97 -11.95
C MET A 396 13.63 12.94 -10.78
N TYR A 397 12.78 12.58 -9.81
CA TYR A 397 12.56 13.38 -8.60
C TYR A 397 13.59 13.12 -7.50
N ASN A 398 14.24 11.96 -7.54
CA ASN A 398 15.29 11.57 -6.61
C ASN A 398 16.22 10.54 -7.25
N GLN A 399 17.37 10.33 -6.65
CA GLN A 399 18.42 9.44 -7.15
C GLN A 399 18.03 7.96 -7.25
N TYR A 400 16.94 7.53 -6.62
CA TYR A 400 16.56 6.11 -6.56
C TYR A 400 15.57 5.70 -7.67
N ILE A 401 14.96 6.65 -8.38
CA ILE A 401 13.92 6.38 -9.37
C ILE A 401 14.39 5.41 -10.45
N PHE A 402 15.60 5.61 -10.99
CA PHE A 402 16.12 4.68 -11.99
C PHE A 402 16.23 3.25 -11.43
N ASP A 403 16.70 3.09 -10.20
CA ASP A 403 16.87 1.78 -9.58
C ASP A 403 15.54 1.07 -9.38
N ASP A 404 14.48 1.79 -9.02
CA ASP A 404 13.11 1.27 -8.87
C ASP A 404 12.57 0.66 -10.17
N TYR A 405 12.78 1.35 -11.29
CA TYR A 405 12.30 0.90 -12.59
C TYR A 405 13.25 -0.08 -13.31
N SER A 406 14.48 -0.21 -12.83
CA SER A 406 15.52 -1.00 -13.50
C SER A 406 15.16 -2.48 -13.71
N PHE A 407 14.21 -3.01 -12.92
CA PHE A 407 13.71 -4.38 -13.05
C PHE A 407 12.79 -4.60 -14.26
N ILE A 408 12.02 -3.59 -14.64
CA ILE A 408 11.01 -3.71 -15.69
C ILE A 408 11.46 -3.18 -17.04
N ILE A 409 12.65 -2.63 -17.14
CA ILE A 409 13.19 -2.15 -18.41
C ILE A 409 13.42 -3.32 -19.37
N LYS A 410 12.93 -3.18 -20.61
CA LYS A 410 13.04 -4.20 -21.67
C LYS A 410 14.47 -4.31 -22.17
N GLU A 411 15.03 -5.50 -22.12
CA GLU A 411 16.33 -5.79 -22.72
C GLU A 411 16.31 -5.58 -24.24
N GLY A 412 17.38 -5.05 -24.80
CA GLY A 412 17.50 -4.74 -26.23
C GLY A 412 16.83 -3.44 -26.66
N SER A 413 16.17 -2.73 -25.73
CA SER A 413 15.59 -1.41 -26.02
C SER A 413 16.55 -0.27 -25.67
N ASP A 414 16.26 0.92 -26.20
CA ASP A 414 16.95 2.14 -25.82
C ASP A 414 16.29 2.79 -24.62
N ILE A 415 17.14 3.33 -23.74
CA ILE A 415 16.75 4.28 -22.70
C ILE A 415 17.12 5.66 -23.19
N LYS A 416 16.18 6.58 -23.21
CA LYS A 416 16.43 8.00 -23.41
C LYS A 416 16.59 8.67 -22.06
N ILE A 417 17.67 9.40 -21.91
CA ILE A 417 17.92 10.22 -20.72
C ILE A 417 17.83 11.68 -21.16
N TYR A 418 16.89 12.41 -20.60
CA TYR A 418 16.68 13.82 -20.85
C TYR A 418 17.50 14.60 -19.83
N LEU A 419 18.48 15.35 -20.36
CA LEU A 419 19.33 16.24 -19.58
C LEU A 419 18.79 17.66 -19.67
N THR A 420 18.89 18.41 -18.60
CA THR A 420 18.56 19.84 -18.60
C THR A 420 19.83 20.66 -18.30
N ASP A 421 20.03 21.71 -19.07
CA ASP A 421 21.09 22.70 -18.88
C ASP A 421 20.47 24.07 -19.16
N ASP A 422 20.47 24.98 -18.17
CA ASP A 422 19.94 26.36 -18.26
C ASP A 422 18.57 26.48 -18.99
N ASN A 423 17.65 25.52 -18.76
CA ASN A 423 16.32 25.36 -19.38
C ASN A 423 16.29 24.80 -20.80
N GLU A 424 17.40 24.37 -21.37
CA GLU A 424 17.41 23.56 -22.59
C GLU A 424 17.43 22.08 -22.26
N ILE A 425 16.62 21.30 -22.96
CA ILE A 425 16.57 19.84 -22.81
C ILE A 425 17.33 19.21 -23.95
N SER A 426 18.32 18.36 -23.62
CA SER A 426 19.05 17.53 -24.54
C SER A 426 18.77 16.05 -24.27
N GLU A 427 18.89 15.22 -25.31
CA GLU A 427 18.61 13.78 -25.21
C GLU A 427 19.89 12.96 -25.33
N LYS A 428 20.01 11.93 -24.49
CA LYS A 428 21.05 10.89 -24.60
C LYS A 428 20.40 9.52 -24.72
N PHE A 429 20.92 8.73 -25.65
CA PHE A 429 20.42 7.39 -25.92
C PHE A 429 21.40 6.34 -25.41
N ILE A 430 20.91 5.41 -24.58
CA ILE A 430 21.68 4.30 -24.04
C ILE A 430 20.96 3.00 -24.35
N THR A 431 21.54 2.16 -25.22
CA THR A 431 20.96 0.86 -25.55
C THR A 431 21.22 -0.13 -24.42
N VAL A 432 20.15 -0.77 -23.95
CA VAL A 432 20.23 -1.84 -22.94
C VAL A 432 20.68 -3.12 -23.61
N SER A 433 21.93 -3.50 -23.39
CA SER A 433 22.50 -4.74 -23.89
C SER A 433 22.55 -5.82 -22.80
N ALA A 434 22.82 -7.05 -23.18
CA ALA A 434 23.02 -8.15 -22.21
C ALA A 434 24.07 -7.83 -21.14
N SER A 435 25.11 -7.06 -21.49
CA SER A 435 26.13 -6.60 -20.50
C SER A 435 25.61 -5.58 -19.50
N SER A 436 24.46 -4.95 -19.78
CA SER A 436 23.78 -4.05 -18.83
C SER A 436 22.87 -4.80 -17.85
N ILE A 437 22.65 -6.10 -18.04
CA ILE A 437 21.78 -6.90 -17.19
C ILE A 437 22.60 -7.54 -16.09
N VAL A 438 22.26 -7.25 -14.84
CA VAL A 438 22.92 -7.83 -13.69
C VAL A 438 21.94 -8.63 -12.85
N THR A 439 22.35 -9.80 -12.38
CA THR A 439 21.58 -10.56 -11.40
C THR A 439 21.71 -9.89 -10.04
N VAL A 440 20.60 -9.75 -9.35
CA VAL A 440 20.62 -9.26 -7.97
C VAL A 440 21.20 -10.37 -7.10
N SER A 441 22.38 -10.12 -6.51
CA SER A 441 23.04 -11.07 -5.60
C SER A 441 22.28 -11.14 -4.28
N ASP A 442 22.24 -12.34 -3.72
CA ASP A 442 21.76 -12.57 -2.35
C ASP A 442 22.74 -12.02 -1.31
#